data_cbdc8fadb5e4974ea6f95e38be1485a8
#
_entry.id   cbdc8fadb5e4974ea6f95e38be1485a8
#
_cell.length_a   1.000
_cell.length_b   1.000
_cell.length_c   1.000
_cell.angle_alpha   90.00
_cell.angle_beta   90.00
_cell.angle_gamma   90.00
#
_symmetry.space_group_name_H-M   'P 1'
#
loop_
_entity.id
_entity.type
_entity.pdbx_description
1 polymer ?
#
loop_
_entity_poly.entity_id
_entity_poly.type
_entity_poly.pdbx_seq_one_letter_code
_entity_poly.pdbx_strand_id
1 'polypeptide(L)'
;HTLELTGNKARAVAAARAAGVPVLGSSAPSNDVDELVRAAEEIGFPVFVKAVAGGGGRGMRRVEDPAQLCESIEAASREAASAFGDPTVFLEKAVVDPRHIEVQILADGEGNVIHLFERDCSVQRRHQKVIELAPAPNLDPELRDRICADAVRFAREIGYRNAGTVEFLLDRDGNHVFIEMNPRIQVEHTVTE
;
A
#
# COMPACT_ATOMS: atom_id res chain seq x y z
N HIS A 1 17.83 -10.61 -0.85
CA HIS A 1 16.52 -11.26 -1.02
C HIS A 1 15.37 -10.42 -0.39
N THR A 2 15.47 -10.05 0.90
CA THR A 2 14.39 -9.28 1.59
C THR A 2 14.26 -7.86 1.05
N LEU A 3 15.37 -7.17 0.76
CA LEU A 3 15.37 -5.85 0.12
C LEU A 3 14.78 -5.87 -1.31
N GLU A 4 15.05 -6.92 -2.07
CA GLU A 4 14.44 -7.10 -3.39
C GLU A 4 12.94 -7.39 -3.31
N LEU A 5 12.49 -8.12 -2.28
CA LEU A 5 11.09 -8.41 -2.06
C LEU A 5 10.32 -7.14 -1.69
N THR A 6 10.81 -6.39 -0.72
CA THR A 6 10.16 -5.17 -0.23
C THR A 6 10.26 -4.00 -1.22
N GLY A 7 11.31 -3.98 -2.06
CA GLY A 7 11.46 -3.02 -3.16
C GLY A 7 10.53 -3.28 -4.35
N ASN A 8 9.91 -4.47 -4.40
CA ASN A 8 8.91 -4.80 -5.43
C ASN A 8 7.52 -4.85 -4.80
N LYS A 9 6.69 -3.86 -5.11
CA LYS A 9 5.37 -3.69 -4.50
C LYS A 9 4.47 -4.92 -4.66
N ALA A 10 4.44 -5.54 -5.84
CA ALA A 10 3.60 -6.72 -6.07
C ALA A 10 4.05 -7.92 -5.21
N ARG A 11 5.37 -8.12 -5.06
CA ARG A 11 5.92 -9.17 -4.21
C ARG A 11 5.67 -8.91 -2.73
N ALA A 12 5.76 -7.64 -2.29
CA ALA A 12 5.47 -7.24 -0.92
C ALA A 12 3.99 -7.48 -0.58
N VAL A 13 3.06 -7.09 -1.46
CA VAL A 13 1.61 -7.35 -1.31
C VAL A 13 1.31 -8.85 -1.28
N ALA A 14 1.95 -9.65 -2.15
CA ALA A 14 1.77 -11.10 -2.14
C ALA A 14 2.27 -11.73 -0.82
N ALA A 15 3.40 -11.28 -0.29
CA ALA A 15 3.92 -11.73 1.00
C ALA A 15 3.02 -11.30 2.17
N ALA A 16 2.50 -10.07 2.15
CA ALA A 16 1.54 -9.61 3.16
C ALA A 16 0.28 -10.47 3.17
N ARG A 17 -0.25 -10.79 1.98
CA ARG A 17 -1.41 -11.70 1.84
C ARG A 17 -1.10 -13.10 2.37
N ALA A 18 0.08 -13.66 2.07
CA ALA A 18 0.52 -14.96 2.58
C ALA A 18 0.65 -14.97 4.11
N ALA A 19 1.10 -13.86 4.69
CA ALA A 19 1.17 -13.64 6.14
C ALA A 19 -0.21 -13.44 6.79
N GLY A 20 -1.31 -13.41 6.03
CA GLY A 20 -2.65 -13.12 6.54
C GLY A 20 -2.85 -11.66 6.95
N VAL A 21 -2.04 -10.75 6.42
CA VAL A 21 -2.20 -9.30 6.60
C VAL A 21 -3.18 -8.80 5.55
N PRO A 22 -4.18 -7.98 5.92
CA PRO A 22 -5.13 -7.43 4.98
C PRO A 22 -4.43 -6.61 3.88
N VAL A 23 -4.84 -6.82 2.62
CA VAL A 23 -4.31 -6.10 1.45
C VAL A 23 -5.46 -5.61 0.57
N LEU A 24 -5.22 -4.60 -0.24
CA LEU A 24 -6.22 -4.12 -1.20
C LEU A 24 -6.57 -5.20 -2.22
N GLY A 25 -7.85 -5.25 -2.59
CA GLY A 25 -8.30 -6.01 -3.76
C GLY A 25 -7.66 -5.44 -5.01
N SER A 26 -7.12 -6.30 -5.87
CA SER A 26 -6.49 -5.90 -7.12
C SER A 26 -6.72 -6.94 -8.20
N SER A 27 -6.78 -6.50 -9.46
CA SER A 27 -6.77 -7.40 -10.61
C SER A 27 -5.37 -7.95 -10.89
N ALA A 28 -5.31 -8.99 -11.71
CA ALA A 28 -4.08 -9.29 -12.45
C ALA A 28 -3.76 -8.14 -13.42
N PRO A 29 -2.47 -7.91 -13.74
CA PRO A 29 -2.08 -7.04 -14.83
C PRO A 29 -2.61 -7.55 -16.17
N SER A 30 -3.20 -6.66 -16.98
CA SER A 30 -3.74 -7.02 -18.30
C SER A 30 -3.69 -5.83 -19.27
N ASN A 31 -3.71 -6.15 -20.56
CA ASN A 31 -3.94 -5.21 -21.65
C ASN A 31 -5.36 -5.38 -22.25
N ASP A 32 -6.11 -6.34 -21.75
CA ASP A 32 -7.49 -6.62 -22.16
C ASP A 32 -8.46 -5.81 -21.30
N VAL A 33 -9.18 -4.88 -21.94
CA VAL A 33 -10.14 -4.01 -21.26
C VAL A 33 -11.30 -4.80 -20.66
N ASP A 34 -11.78 -5.85 -21.35
CA ASP A 34 -12.92 -6.65 -20.88
C ASP A 34 -12.55 -7.49 -19.65
N GLU A 35 -11.31 -7.99 -19.57
CA GLU A 35 -10.81 -8.64 -18.35
C GLU A 35 -10.77 -7.68 -17.16
N LEU A 36 -10.27 -6.46 -17.39
CA LEU A 36 -10.19 -5.45 -16.35
C LEU A 36 -11.58 -4.97 -15.91
N VAL A 37 -12.54 -4.84 -16.81
CA VAL A 37 -13.92 -4.50 -16.46
C VAL A 37 -14.54 -5.56 -15.55
N ARG A 38 -14.40 -6.85 -15.89
CA ARG A 38 -14.89 -7.95 -15.04
C ARG A 38 -14.22 -7.93 -13.65
N ALA A 39 -12.92 -7.69 -13.61
CA ALA A 39 -12.19 -7.57 -12.34
C ALA A 39 -12.68 -6.38 -11.50
N ALA A 40 -13.03 -5.25 -12.13
CA ALA A 40 -13.57 -4.09 -11.43
C ALA A 40 -14.93 -4.38 -10.76
N GLU A 41 -15.78 -5.20 -11.38
CA GLU A 41 -17.05 -5.63 -10.78
C GLU A 41 -16.83 -6.45 -9.50
N GLU A 42 -15.82 -7.33 -9.51
CA GLU A 42 -15.46 -8.14 -8.34
C GLU A 42 -14.79 -7.29 -7.22
N ILE A 43 -13.90 -6.36 -7.58
CA ILE A 43 -13.20 -5.47 -6.63
C ILE A 43 -14.17 -4.45 -6.02
N GLY A 44 -15.14 -3.98 -6.82
CA GLY A 44 -16.08 -2.91 -6.46
C GLY A 44 -15.43 -1.52 -6.51
N PHE A 45 -16.26 -0.51 -6.86
CA PHE A 45 -15.82 0.88 -6.97
C PHE A 45 -15.75 1.58 -5.60
N PRO A 46 -14.96 2.67 -5.49
CA PRO A 46 -14.03 3.19 -6.50
C PRO A 46 -12.77 2.33 -6.66
N VAL A 47 -12.14 2.42 -7.84
CA VAL A 47 -10.88 1.74 -8.15
C VAL A 47 -9.83 2.72 -8.68
N PHE A 48 -8.57 2.38 -8.54
CA PHE A 48 -7.47 3.00 -9.28
C PHE A 48 -7.07 2.14 -10.47
N VAL A 49 -6.91 2.75 -11.62
CA VAL A 49 -6.20 2.18 -12.78
C VAL A 49 -4.73 2.56 -12.63
N LYS A 50 -3.82 1.59 -12.62
CA LYS A 50 -2.38 1.80 -12.38
C LYS A 50 -1.54 1.13 -13.46
N ALA A 51 -0.52 1.83 -13.95
CA ALA A 51 0.49 1.24 -14.83
C ALA A 51 1.39 0.27 -14.05
N VAL A 52 1.70 -0.89 -14.62
CA VAL A 52 2.59 -1.88 -14.01
C VAL A 52 4.01 -1.32 -13.89
N ALA A 53 4.50 -0.67 -14.94
CA ALA A 53 5.82 -0.03 -14.97
C ALA A 53 5.86 1.33 -14.26
N GLY A 54 4.71 1.83 -13.75
CA GLY A 54 4.59 3.12 -13.08
C GLY A 54 5.03 3.09 -11.62
N GLY A 55 5.36 4.27 -11.08
CA GLY A 55 5.71 4.46 -9.68
C GLY A 55 5.51 5.89 -9.21
N GLY A 56 5.46 6.11 -7.89
CA GLY A 56 5.33 7.45 -7.31
C GLY A 56 4.03 8.20 -7.68
N GLY A 57 2.93 7.48 -7.95
CA GLY A 57 1.64 8.06 -8.30
C GLY A 57 1.51 8.51 -9.77
N ARG A 58 2.53 8.34 -10.60
CA ARG A 58 2.45 8.60 -12.04
C ARG A 58 1.68 7.49 -12.76
N GLY A 59 0.83 7.87 -13.71
CA GLY A 59 0.01 6.91 -14.47
C GLY A 59 -1.11 6.27 -13.64
N MET A 60 -1.57 6.96 -12.57
CA MET A 60 -2.62 6.47 -11.70
C MET A 60 -3.90 7.32 -11.90
N ARG A 61 -5.02 6.65 -12.16
CA ARG A 61 -6.34 7.28 -12.37
C ARG A 61 -7.36 6.68 -11.44
N ARG A 62 -8.02 7.52 -10.65
CA ARG A 62 -9.15 7.11 -9.81
C ARG A 62 -10.44 7.11 -10.63
N VAL A 63 -11.18 6.02 -10.56
CA VAL A 63 -12.46 5.83 -11.23
C VAL A 63 -13.53 5.54 -10.19
N GLU A 64 -14.53 6.39 -10.13
CA GLU A 64 -15.66 6.25 -9.20
C GLU A 64 -16.90 5.70 -9.92
N ASP A 65 -17.11 6.11 -11.17
CA ASP A 65 -18.23 5.73 -12.00
C ASP A 65 -17.84 4.61 -12.97
N PRO A 66 -18.49 3.44 -12.91
CA PRO A 66 -18.26 2.34 -13.85
C PRO A 66 -18.29 2.76 -15.32
N ALA A 67 -19.13 3.75 -15.69
CA ALA A 67 -19.23 4.24 -17.06
C ALA A 67 -17.94 4.86 -17.60
N GLN A 68 -17.06 5.33 -16.72
CA GLN A 68 -15.78 5.96 -17.06
C GLN A 68 -14.61 4.97 -17.10
N LEU A 69 -14.85 3.69 -16.74
CA LEU A 69 -13.77 2.73 -16.53
C LEU A 69 -13.02 2.42 -17.83
N CYS A 70 -13.71 2.10 -18.91
CA CYS A 70 -13.07 1.75 -20.19
C CYS A 70 -12.19 2.89 -20.72
N GLU A 71 -12.71 4.11 -20.73
CA GLU A 71 -11.95 5.29 -21.16
C GLU A 71 -10.70 5.52 -20.27
N SER A 72 -10.86 5.33 -18.96
CA SER A 72 -9.77 5.48 -17.99
C SER A 72 -8.69 4.42 -18.17
N ILE A 73 -9.05 3.16 -18.44
CA ILE A 73 -8.11 2.07 -18.75
C ILE A 73 -7.32 2.40 -20.02
N GLU A 74 -8.02 2.73 -21.12
CA GLU A 74 -7.35 3.07 -22.38
C GLU A 74 -6.42 4.26 -22.25
N ALA A 75 -6.85 5.31 -21.54
CA ALA A 75 -6.02 6.49 -21.31
C ALA A 75 -4.78 6.17 -20.47
N ALA A 76 -4.93 5.39 -19.40
CA ALA A 76 -3.80 4.95 -18.56
C ALA A 76 -2.82 4.06 -19.34
N SER A 77 -3.34 3.14 -20.17
CA SER A 77 -2.53 2.25 -21.01
C SER A 77 -1.72 3.04 -22.06
N ARG A 78 -2.34 4.01 -22.74
CA ARG A 78 -1.63 4.90 -23.69
C ARG A 78 -0.52 5.73 -22.99
N GLU A 79 -0.82 6.27 -21.80
CA GLU A 79 0.16 7.02 -21.01
C GLU A 79 1.31 6.12 -20.57
N ALA A 80 1.03 4.90 -20.12
CA ALA A 80 2.01 3.92 -19.70
C ALA A 80 2.93 3.50 -20.87
N ALA A 81 2.35 3.21 -22.05
CA ALA A 81 3.11 2.91 -23.26
C ALA A 81 4.06 4.05 -23.65
N SER A 82 3.58 5.31 -23.58
CA SER A 82 4.37 6.48 -23.93
C SER A 82 5.49 6.78 -22.92
N ALA A 83 5.20 6.62 -21.62
CA ALA A 83 6.14 6.99 -20.56
C ALA A 83 7.15 5.88 -20.21
N PHE A 84 6.75 4.62 -20.35
CA PHE A 84 7.50 3.45 -19.84
C PHE A 84 7.75 2.38 -20.91
N GLY A 85 7.12 2.50 -22.09
CA GLY A 85 7.23 1.50 -23.16
C GLY A 85 6.38 0.23 -22.93
N ASP A 86 5.60 0.18 -21.85
CA ASP A 86 4.73 -0.95 -21.48
C ASP A 86 3.29 -0.45 -21.24
N PRO A 87 2.29 -0.85 -22.05
CA PRO A 87 0.90 -0.42 -21.90
C PRO A 87 0.16 -1.15 -20.77
N THR A 88 0.77 -2.13 -20.11
CA THR A 88 0.11 -2.99 -19.15
C THR A 88 -0.34 -2.25 -17.91
N VAL A 89 -1.61 -2.40 -17.57
CA VAL A 89 -2.23 -1.78 -16.39
C VAL A 89 -2.89 -2.84 -15.50
N PHE A 90 -3.20 -2.46 -14.28
CA PHE A 90 -3.99 -3.26 -13.34
C PHE A 90 -4.94 -2.35 -12.56
N LEU A 91 -5.95 -2.95 -11.96
CA LEU A 91 -6.88 -2.26 -11.07
C LEU A 91 -6.55 -2.56 -9.62
N GLU A 92 -6.76 -1.56 -8.77
CA GLU A 92 -6.62 -1.71 -7.31
C GLU A 92 -7.77 -0.97 -6.63
N LYS A 93 -8.36 -1.57 -5.59
CA LYS A 93 -9.39 -0.92 -4.77
C LYS A 93 -8.91 0.42 -4.25
N ALA A 94 -9.68 1.47 -4.41
CA ALA A 94 -9.40 2.76 -3.80
C ALA A 94 -10.05 2.85 -2.40
N VAL A 95 -9.26 3.22 -1.40
CA VAL A 95 -9.78 3.58 -0.08
C VAL A 95 -10.17 5.05 -0.11
N VAL A 96 -11.38 5.35 0.37
CA VAL A 96 -11.90 6.73 0.37
C VAL A 96 -11.47 7.44 1.65
N ASP A 97 -10.85 8.61 1.49
CA ASP A 97 -10.37 9.46 2.60
C ASP A 97 -9.63 8.68 3.69
N PRO A 98 -8.64 7.86 3.33
CA PRO A 98 -7.96 7.02 4.31
C PRO A 98 -7.06 7.86 5.22
N ARG A 99 -6.86 7.37 6.44
CA ARG A 99 -5.69 7.71 7.23
C ARG A 99 -4.50 6.89 6.75
N HIS A 100 -3.33 7.50 6.73
CA HIS A 100 -2.07 6.83 6.43
C HIS A 100 -1.35 6.54 7.76
N ILE A 101 -1.38 5.28 8.17
CA ILE A 101 -0.77 4.80 9.41
C ILE A 101 0.46 3.97 9.06
N GLU A 102 1.54 4.23 9.75
CA GLU A 102 2.77 3.46 9.56
C GLU A 102 3.30 2.94 10.90
N VAL A 103 3.86 1.75 10.89
CA VAL A 103 4.39 1.09 12.08
C VAL A 103 5.90 0.98 11.98
N GLN A 104 6.61 1.54 12.96
CA GLN A 104 8.04 1.38 13.08
C GLN A 104 8.36 -0.01 13.58
N ILE A 105 9.17 -0.75 12.85
CA ILE A 105 9.67 -2.06 13.27
C ILE A 105 11.19 -2.06 13.44
N LEU A 106 11.62 -2.95 14.33
CA LEU A 106 13.01 -3.27 14.56
C LEU A 106 13.14 -4.78 14.68
N ALA A 107 14.07 -5.36 13.92
CA ALA A 107 14.32 -6.80 13.87
C ALA A 107 15.81 -7.11 14.00
N ASP A 108 16.14 -8.17 14.73
CA ASP A 108 17.51 -8.67 14.86
C ASP A 108 17.85 -9.75 13.80
N GLY A 109 19.03 -10.32 13.91
CA GLY A 109 19.49 -11.42 13.06
C GLY A 109 18.95 -12.79 13.43
N GLU A 110 18.24 -12.93 14.56
CA GLU A 110 17.79 -14.20 15.13
C GLU A 110 16.29 -14.43 14.98
N GLY A 111 15.59 -13.51 14.28
CA GLY A 111 14.17 -13.61 13.99
C GLY A 111 13.28 -12.93 15.03
N ASN A 112 13.84 -12.22 16.01
CA ASN A 112 13.04 -11.40 16.90
C ASN A 112 12.63 -10.11 16.16
N VAL A 113 11.35 -9.81 16.17
CA VAL A 113 10.76 -8.61 15.59
C VAL A 113 9.88 -7.94 16.62
N ILE A 114 10.12 -6.66 16.85
CA ILE A 114 9.30 -5.80 17.69
C ILE A 114 8.77 -4.62 16.88
N HIS A 115 7.71 -3.99 17.34
CA HIS A 115 7.27 -2.69 16.88
C HIS A 115 7.56 -1.61 17.92
N LEU A 116 7.73 -0.38 17.45
CA LEU A 116 7.89 0.82 18.27
C LEU A 116 6.68 1.74 18.06
N PHE A 117 5.50 1.14 18.03
CA PHE A 117 4.20 1.75 17.76
C PHE A 117 4.09 2.42 16.39
N GLU A 118 3.01 3.14 16.21
CA GLU A 118 2.59 3.73 14.95
C GLU A 118 2.79 5.25 14.91
N ARG A 119 2.80 5.76 13.68
CA ARG A 119 2.69 7.18 13.34
C ARG A 119 1.52 7.40 12.42
N ASP A 120 0.89 8.55 12.52
CA ASP A 120 -0.09 9.06 11.54
C ASP A 120 0.60 10.03 10.59
N CYS A 121 0.61 9.68 9.31
CA CYS A 121 1.20 10.45 8.22
C CYS A 121 0.13 10.93 7.23
N SER A 122 -1.11 11.13 7.68
CA SER A 122 -2.25 11.47 6.81
C SER A 122 -2.17 12.87 6.23
N VAL A 123 -1.46 13.79 6.90
CA VAL A 123 -1.31 15.16 6.41
C VAL A 123 -0.25 15.20 5.30
N GLN A 124 -0.72 15.16 4.07
CA GLN A 124 0.13 15.05 2.87
C GLN A 124 -0.19 16.14 1.85
N ARG A 125 0.81 16.50 1.06
CA ARG A 125 0.65 17.36 -0.11
C ARG A 125 1.14 16.60 -1.36
N ARG A 126 0.23 16.32 -2.28
CA ARG A 126 0.55 15.55 -3.51
C ARG A 126 1.25 14.22 -3.21
N HIS A 127 0.73 13.47 -2.22
CA HIS A 127 1.28 12.20 -1.74
C HIS A 127 2.67 12.29 -1.06
N GLN A 128 3.08 13.47 -0.63
CA GLN A 128 4.27 13.68 0.18
C GLN A 128 3.84 13.97 1.62
N LYS A 129 4.39 13.25 2.58
CA LYS A 129 4.18 13.46 4.01
C LYS A 129 4.68 14.85 4.40
N VAL A 130 3.88 15.61 5.15
CA VAL A 130 4.18 16.98 5.59
C VAL A 130 4.19 17.10 7.11
N ILE A 131 3.26 16.42 7.76
CA ILE A 131 3.15 16.37 9.23
C ILE A 131 2.96 14.92 9.63
N GLU A 132 3.72 14.52 10.62
CA GLU A 132 3.70 13.19 11.20
C GLU A 132 3.50 13.29 12.70
N LEU A 133 2.64 12.44 13.23
CA LEU A 133 2.22 12.45 14.63
C LEU A 133 2.42 11.05 15.24
N ALA A 134 3.03 10.98 16.39
CA ALA A 134 3.13 9.77 17.20
C ALA A 134 2.80 10.07 18.68
N PRO A 135 1.94 9.29 19.31
CA PRO A 135 1.07 8.26 18.72
C PRO A 135 0.00 8.86 17.79
N ALA A 136 -0.59 8.02 16.93
CA ALA A 136 -1.67 8.43 16.02
C ALA A 136 -2.88 8.97 16.80
N PRO A 137 -3.33 10.23 16.57
CA PRO A 137 -4.43 10.82 17.32
C PRO A 137 -5.73 10.04 17.14
N ASN A 138 -6.49 9.86 18.21
CA ASN A 138 -7.82 9.22 18.21
C ASN A 138 -7.84 7.83 17.52
N LEU A 139 -6.74 7.10 17.59
CA LEU A 139 -6.70 5.71 17.15
C LEU A 139 -7.17 4.82 18.29
N ASP A 140 -8.17 4.00 18.01
CA ASP A 140 -8.68 3.02 18.98
C ASP A 140 -7.54 2.06 19.42
N PRO A 141 -7.38 1.78 20.73
CA PRO A 141 -6.29 0.94 21.23
C PRO A 141 -6.28 -0.48 20.66
N GLU A 142 -7.45 -1.11 20.50
CA GLU A 142 -7.52 -2.47 19.94
C GLU A 142 -7.17 -2.47 18.45
N LEU A 143 -7.56 -1.41 17.72
CA LEU A 143 -7.19 -1.24 16.33
C LEU A 143 -5.68 -1.00 16.18
N ARG A 144 -5.09 -0.17 17.07
CA ARG A 144 -3.62 0.01 17.14
C ARG A 144 -2.91 -1.32 17.32
N ASP A 145 -3.34 -2.12 18.27
CA ASP A 145 -2.72 -3.41 18.57
C ASP A 145 -2.81 -4.35 17.36
N ARG A 146 -3.95 -4.38 16.64
CA ARG A 146 -4.09 -5.16 15.41
C ARG A 146 -3.15 -4.71 14.31
N ILE A 147 -3.07 -3.40 14.04
CA ILE A 147 -2.18 -2.84 13.02
C ILE A 147 -0.71 -3.14 13.34
N CYS A 148 -0.29 -2.93 14.59
CA CYS A 148 1.06 -3.24 15.04
C CYS A 148 1.38 -4.73 14.95
N ALA A 149 0.44 -5.60 15.33
CA ALA A 149 0.60 -7.05 15.23
C ALA A 149 0.74 -7.50 13.76
N ASP A 150 -0.01 -6.90 12.85
CA ASP A 150 0.08 -7.21 11.41
C ASP A 150 1.41 -6.77 10.81
N ALA A 151 1.95 -5.61 11.22
CA ALA A 151 3.28 -5.17 10.82
C ALA A 151 4.38 -6.14 11.27
N VAL A 152 4.31 -6.60 12.52
CA VAL A 152 5.26 -7.60 13.07
C VAL A 152 5.10 -8.95 12.36
N ARG A 153 3.87 -9.37 12.09
CA ARG A 153 3.57 -10.62 11.36
C ARG A 153 4.16 -10.60 9.95
N PHE A 154 3.95 -9.52 9.21
CA PHE A 154 4.53 -9.32 7.90
C PHE A 154 6.07 -9.36 7.94
N ALA A 155 6.68 -8.62 8.85
CA ALA A 155 8.14 -8.57 8.97
C ALA A 155 8.76 -9.92 9.31
N ARG A 156 8.11 -10.72 10.15
CA ARG A 156 8.53 -12.11 10.46
C ARG A 156 8.43 -13.01 9.25
N GLU A 157 7.32 -12.95 8.52
CA GLU A 157 7.09 -13.77 7.31
C GLU A 157 8.20 -13.58 6.27
N ILE A 158 8.64 -12.34 6.06
CA ILE A 158 9.68 -12.05 5.09
C ILE A 158 11.11 -12.20 5.63
N GLY A 159 11.28 -12.61 6.89
CA GLY A 159 12.58 -12.71 7.55
C GLY A 159 13.31 -11.37 7.60
N TYR A 160 12.58 -10.28 7.95
CA TYR A 160 13.15 -8.94 7.97
C TYR A 160 14.21 -8.78 9.03
N ARG A 161 15.18 -7.90 8.74
CA ARG A 161 16.28 -7.52 9.68
C ARG A 161 16.49 -6.01 9.63
N ASN A 162 16.89 -5.42 10.74
CA ASN A 162 17.14 -4.00 10.96
C ASN A 162 15.87 -3.16 11.16
N ALA A 163 16.02 -1.84 11.08
CA ALA A 163 14.93 -0.91 11.19
C ALA A 163 14.16 -0.80 9.87
N GLY A 164 12.84 -0.71 9.95
CA GLY A 164 11.98 -0.53 8.81
C GLY A 164 10.61 -0.01 9.22
N THR A 165 9.80 0.34 8.24
CA THR A 165 8.47 0.88 8.45
C THR A 165 7.46 0.16 7.55
N VAL A 166 6.38 -0.33 8.15
CA VAL A 166 5.26 -0.96 7.42
C VAL A 166 4.11 0.03 7.35
N GLU A 167 3.62 0.30 6.15
CA GLU A 167 2.61 1.32 5.88
C GLU A 167 1.24 0.70 5.60
N PHE A 168 0.21 1.31 6.17
CA PHE A 168 -1.19 0.90 6.04
C PHE A 168 -2.07 2.09 5.66
N LEU A 169 -3.14 1.81 4.91
CA LEU A 169 -4.29 2.70 4.83
C LEU A 169 -5.36 2.22 5.80
N LEU A 170 -5.92 3.14 6.56
CA LEU A 170 -7.01 2.90 7.48
C LEU A 170 -8.25 3.67 7.01
N ASP A 171 -9.34 2.95 6.75
CA ASP A 171 -10.61 3.55 6.36
C ASP A 171 -11.42 4.08 7.57
N ARG A 172 -12.56 4.69 7.29
CA ARG A 172 -13.45 5.26 8.33
C ARG A 172 -14.15 4.20 9.20
N ASP A 173 -14.23 2.98 8.69
CA ASP A 173 -14.90 1.85 9.37
C ASP A 173 -13.92 1.05 10.25
N GLY A 174 -12.65 1.47 10.30
CA GLY A 174 -11.60 0.80 11.10
C GLY A 174 -10.97 -0.39 10.40
N ASN A 175 -11.16 -0.55 9.10
CA ASN A 175 -10.44 -1.55 8.32
C ASN A 175 -9.09 -0.99 7.88
N HIS A 176 -8.03 -1.73 8.14
CA HIS A 176 -6.69 -1.37 7.70
C HIS A 176 -6.19 -2.34 6.63
N VAL A 177 -5.40 -1.84 5.70
CA VAL A 177 -4.80 -2.63 4.62
C VAL A 177 -3.34 -2.24 4.42
N PHE A 178 -2.49 -3.23 4.23
CA PHE A 178 -1.09 -3.04 3.90
C PHE A 178 -0.95 -2.41 2.52
N ILE A 179 -0.04 -1.45 2.38
CA ILE A 179 0.28 -0.81 1.09
C ILE A 179 1.74 -0.98 0.69
N GLU A 180 2.67 -0.82 1.63
CA GLU A 180 4.09 -1.01 1.32
C GLU A 180 4.94 -1.16 2.59
N MET A 181 6.22 -1.47 2.39
CA MET A 181 7.23 -1.43 3.43
C MET A 181 8.45 -0.64 2.94
N ASN A 182 8.94 0.24 3.79
CA ASN A 182 10.21 0.91 3.60
C ASN A 182 11.29 0.14 4.39
N PRO A 183 12.18 -0.61 3.69
CA PRO A 183 13.20 -1.46 4.33
C PRO A 183 14.44 -0.66 4.73
N ARG A 184 14.26 0.44 5.40
CA ARG A 184 15.31 1.37 5.83
C ARG A 184 14.82 2.25 6.96
N ILE A 185 15.74 2.90 7.65
CA ILE A 185 15.41 3.99 8.55
C ILE A 185 14.84 5.18 7.75
N GLN A 186 13.88 5.90 8.31
CA GLN A 186 13.28 7.10 7.75
C GLN A 186 13.54 8.30 8.67
N VAL A 187 13.45 9.52 8.13
CA VAL A 187 13.63 10.76 8.91
C VAL A 187 12.64 10.83 10.07
N GLU A 188 11.44 10.37 9.84
CA GLU A 188 10.31 10.38 10.78
C GLU A 188 10.48 9.43 11.97
N HIS A 189 11.54 8.61 12.02
CA HIS A 189 11.80 7.77 13.21
C HIS A 189 11.90 8.62 14.47
N THR A 190 12.42 9.85 14.35
CA THR A 190 12.59 10.77 15.47
C THR A 190 11.29 11.19 16.16
N VAL A 191 10.14 11.09 15.47
CA VAL A 191 8.82 11.35 16.05
C VAL A 191 8.37 10.22 16.96
N THR A 192 8.91 9.02 16.76
CA THR A 192 8.62 7.82 17.58
C THR A 192 9.50 7.75 18.83
N GLU A 193 10.71 8.30 18.78
CA GLU A 193 11.65 8.37 19.91
C GLU A 193 11.20 9.41 20.95
#